data_aa54549c735520fc4fda88498f928bc9
#
_entry.id   aa54549c735520fc4fda88498f928bc9
#
_cell.length_a   1.000
_cell.length_b   1.000
_cell.length_c   1.000
_cell.angle_alpha   90.00
_cell.angle_beta   90.00
_cell.angle_gamma   90.00
#
_symmetry.space_group_name_H-M   'P 1'
#
loop_
_entity.id
_entity.type
_entity.pdbx_description
1 polymer ?
#
loop_
_entity_poly.entity_id
_entity_poly.type
_entity_poly.pdbx_seq_one_letter_code
_entity_poly.pdbx_strand_id
1 'polypeptide(L)'
;MPPATSLIDGTGATWTLSGGVAYRNGAKAGNNYNVVLALCFNGNIYVENTSSQFYQWTGSTWQATNDPRQGTTSPDGTTMPSASSIIDKTGAVWTLTNGVISCNGAVVGNNYNVNLVLWYGGKIYCRNTSGQFYANAEVAAQWLPCSDPRTPVAATAGSFFGINGHFDYTYTPAQIVSILKGLGCTSYRVGCTADANELNAVVKLAQAFQSAGMTLLVLVNLGFRDNNGNLLAGESAAYNACYGSAFTIANTLKPYGVSFYECGNELTRDNAIIIDSTNAGTKALDFNNANWPTMRGAMRGMIDGVKAAQPSAKCGINFCVADVGASDALWDGMQPDGSGGHPKVRWDITTWHNYEVYGDIFNIGTDGAGPGIDLPTYCKARYGVPFFITEWNTGPEQTQSYRATYITSQLNSFYAARKTHNIQSVMYYVLDSGNNTFGIMTNGTALNPPYGAFTTFTSSHADT
;
A
#
# COMPACT_ATOMS: atom_id res chain seq x y z
N MET A 1 -12.70 39.28 -9.23
CA MET A 1 -13.47 40.20 -8.40
C MET A 1 -13.88 39.48 -7.13
N PRO A 2 -13.79 40.07 -5.97
CA PRO A 2 -13.01 41.22 -5.64
C PRO A 2 -11.49 41.02 -5.80
N PRO A 3 -10.59 42.04 -5.84
CA PRO A 3 -10.83 43.43 -5.55
C PRO A 3 -11.24 44.30 -6.76
N ALA A 4 -11.15 43.77 -7.99
CA ALA A 4 -11.58 44.50 -9.18
C ALA A 4 -13.12 44.76 -9.18
N THR A 5 -13.54 45.89 -9.73
CA THR A 5 -14.97 46.22 -9.84
C THR A 5 -15.61 45.63 -11.10
N SER A 6 -14.82 45.32 -12.14
CA SER A 6 -15.26 44.65 -13.36
C SER A 6 -14.14 43.85 -14.00
N LEU A 7 -14.49 42.89 -14.86
CA LEU A 7 -13.61 42.11 -15.72
C LEU A 7 -14.07 42.22 -17.17
N ILE A 8 -13.16 42.04 -18.13
CA ILE A 8 -13.48 41.96 -19.56
C ILE A 8 -13.06 40.57 -20.04
N ASP A 9 -13.99 39.83 -20.68
CA ASP A 9 -13.72 38.52 -21.25
C ASP A 9 -13.04 38.62 -22.63
N GLY A 10 -12.62 37.49 -23.18
CA GLY A 10 -11.99 37.38 -24.50
C GLY A 10 -12.86 37.84 -25.67
N THR A 11 -14.16 38.07 -25.46
CA THR A 11 -15.11 38.62 -26.46
C THR A 11 -15.31 40.11 -26.32
N GLY A 12 -14.69 40.77 -25.31
CA GLY A 12 -14.86 42.18 -24.97
C GLY A 12 -16.07 42.49 -24.11
N ALA A 13 -16.80 41.49 -23.61
CA ALA A 13 -17.94 41.72 -22.74
C ALA A 13 -17.50 42.06 -21.33
N THR A 14 -18.18 43.05 -20.72
CA THR A 14 -17.91 43.51 -19.36
C THR A 14 -18.67 42.65 -18.34
N TRP A 15 -17.97 42.17 -17.31
CA TRP A 15 -18.53 41.37 -16.23
C TRP A 15 -18.45 42.11 -14.90
N THR A 16 -19.51 42.01 -14.11
CA THR A 16 -19.58 42.56 -12.75
C THR A 16 -20.16 41.51 -11.80
N LEU A 17 -19.79 41.65 -10.50
CA LEU A 17 -20.31 40.77 -9.44
C LEU A 17 -20.99 41.66 -8.39
N SER A 18 -22.26 41.43 -8.13
CA SER A 18 -23.06 42.15 -7.15
C SER A 18 -24.05 41.24 -6.46
N GLY A 19 -24.15 41.32 -5.13
CA GLY A 19 -25.08 40.54 -4.33
C GLY A 19 -24.96 39.02 -4.52
N GLY A 20 -23.75 38.49 -4.80
CA GLY A 20 -23.52 37.07 -5.08
C GLY A 20 -24.04 36.62 -6.46
N VAL A 21 -24.23 37.54 -7.39
CA VAL A 21 -24.69 37.28 -8.77
C VAL A 21 -23.73 37.90 -9.76
N ALA A 22 -23.32 37.11 -10.77
CA ALA A 22 -22.48 37.57 -11.88
C ALA A 22 -23.36 38.10 -13.04
N TYR A 23 -22.97 39.28 -13.55
CA TYR A 23 -23.65 39.97 -14.65
C TYR A 23 -22.70 40.08 -15.84
N ARG A 24 -23.22 39.92 -17.05
CA ARG A 24 -22.54 40.19 -18.33
C ARG A 24 -23.20 41.34 -19.05
N ASN A 25 -22.48 42.38 -19.34
CA ASN A 25 -22.98 43.64 -19.95
C ASN A 25 -24.23 44.19 -19.24
N GLY A 26 -24.25 44.08 -17.92
CA GLY A 26 -25.36 44.56 -17.07
C GLY A 26 -26.55 43.61 -16.92
N ALA A 27 -26.63 42.53 -17.68
CA ALA A 27 -27.67 41.51 -17.56
C ALA A 27 -27.17 40.31 -16.73
N LYS A 28 -28.05 39.69 -15.91
CA LYS A 28 -27.71 38.47 -15.16
C LYS A 28 -27.25 37.37 -16.13
N ALA A 29 -26.07 36.81 -15.88
CA ALA A 29 -25.50 35.81 -16.76
C ALA A 29 -25.98 34.40 -16.41
N GLY A 30 -27.08 33.98 -17.03
CA GLY A 30 -27.64 32.65 -16.81
C GLY A 30 -28.14 32.42 -15.37
N ASN A 31 -28.25 31.15 -14.96
CA ASN A 31 -28.64 30.81 -13.59
C ASN A 31 -27.37 30.78 -12.70
N ASN A 32 -27.13 31.84 -11.94
CA ASN A 32 -26.01 31.93 -10.98
C ASN A 32 -26.48 32.58 -9.69
N TYR A 33 -25.92 32.15 -8.55
CA TYR A 33 -26.20 32.67 -7.20
C TYR A 33 -25.06 32.21 -6.25
N ASN A 34 -24.97 32.87 -5.09
CA ASN A 34 -23.95 32.58 -4.08
C ASN A 34 -22.51 32.65 -4.61
N VAL A 35 -22.28 33.50 -5.62
CA VAL A 35 -20.94 33.70 -6.19
C VAL A 35 -20.10 34.59 -5.25
N VAL A 36 -18.93 34.09 -4.85
CA VAL A 36 -17.99 34.82 -3.99
C VAL A 36 -16.79 35.37 -4.76
N LEU A 37 -16.46 34.76 -5.90
CA LEU A 37 -15.38 35.18 -6.77
C LEU A 37 -15.81 35.11 -8.23
N ALA A 38 -15.45 36.13 -9.03
CA ALA A 38 -15.44 36.03 -10.49
C ALA A 38 -14.01 36.26 -11.00
N LEU A 39 -13.57 35.45 -11.95
CA LEU A 39 -12.21 35.39 -12.47
C LEU A 39 -12.24 35.36 -14.00
N CYS A 40 -11.43 36.20 -14.64
CA CYS A 40 -11.10 36.06 -16.05
C CYS A 40 -9.73 35.35 -16.17
N PHE A 41 -9.73 34.20 -16.81
CA PHE A 41 -8.51 33.42 -17.01
C PHE A 41 -8.45 32.94 -18.46
N ASN A 42 -7.37 33.26 -19.16
CA ASN A 42 -7.18 32.97 -20.59
C ASN A 42 -8.38 33.41 -21.45
N GLY A 43 -8.95 34.60 -21.17
CA GLY A 43 -10.08 35.16 -21.89
C GLY A 43 -11.45 34.53 -21.54
N ASN A 44 -11.52 33.52 -20.72
CA ASN A 44 -12.74 32.88 -20.26
C ASN A 44 -13.15 33.38 -18.85
N ILE A 45 -14.43 33.37 -18.57
CA ILE A 45 -14.95 33.76 -17.25
C ILE A 45 -15.32 32.51 -16.45
N TYR A 46 -14.87 32.55 -15.21
CA TYR A 46 -15.14 31.55 -14.18
C TYR A 46 -15.73 32.22 -12.94
N VAL A 47 -16.54 31.49 -12.22
CA VAL A 47 -17.05 31.91 -10.91
C VAL A 47 -16.83 30.80 -9.88
N GLU A 48 -16.58 31.20 -8.63
CA GLU A 48 -16.55 30.33 -7.47
C GLU A 48 -17.76 30.66 -6.60
N ASN A 49 -18.48 29.64 -6.12
CA ASN A 49 -19.59 29.81 -5.18
C ASN A 49 -19.14 29.67 -3.71
N THR A 50 -20.06 29.91 -2.78
CA THR A 50 -19.79 29.79 -1.33
C THR A 50 -19.38 28.41 -0.85
N SER A 51 -19.55 27.36 -1.67
CA SER A 51 -19.12 26.00 -1.42
C SER A 51 -17.78 25.66 -2.08
N SER A 52 -17.01 26.69 -2.51
CA SER A 52 -15.72 26.55 -3.22
C SER A 52 -15.78 25.74 -4.51
N GLN A 53 -16.95 25.65 -5.12
CA GLN A 53 -17.12 25.01 -6.44
C GLN A 53 -16.96 26.04 -7.55
N PHE A 54 -16.12 25.72 -8.55
CA PHE A 54 -15.91 26.54 -9.74
C PHE A 54 -16.84 26.17 -10.89
N TYR A 55 -17.22 27.18 -11.67
CA TYR A 55 -18.02 27.06 -12.89
C TYR A 55 -17.44 27.94 -13.98
N GLN A 56 -17.38 27.43 -15.21
CA GLN A 56 -16.98 28.19 -16.40
C GLN A 56 -18.21 28.67 -17.17
N TRP A 57 -18.16 29.91 -17.67
CA TRP A 57 -19.17 30.40 -18.62
C TRP A 57 -18.95 29.84 -20.01
N THR A 58 -19.96 29.18 -20.58
CA THR A 58 -19.90 28.57 -21.92
C THR A 58 -20.42 29.46 -23.04
N GLY A 59 -20.78 30.71 -22.75
CA GLY A 59 -21.47 31.63 -23.67
C GLY A 59 -22.96 31.75 -23.37
N SER A 60 -23.59 30.73 -22.79
CA SER A 60 -25.03 30.71 -22.48
C SER A 60 -25.38 30.17 -21.10
N THR A 61 -24.52 29.31 -20.52
CA THR A 61 -24.77 28.65 -19.24
C THR A 61 -23.47 28.47 -18.45
N TRP A 62 -23.58 28.09 -17.18
CA TRP A 62 -22.47 27.76 -16.29
C TRP A 62 -22.25 26.25 -16.26
N GLN A 63 -21.04 25.82 -16.52
CA GLN A 63 -20.62 24.42 -16.44
C GLN A 63 -19.67 24.23 -15.26
N ALA A 64 -19.91 23.25 -14.40
CA ALA A 64 -19.01 22.91 -13.30
C ALA A 64 -17.62 22.55 -13.81
N THR A 65 -16.58 23.06 -13.15
CA THR A 65 -15.18 22.85 -13.52
C THR A 65 -14.29 22.92 -12.27
N ASN A 66 -13.01 22.62 -12.42
CA ASN A 66 -12.02 22.91 -11.38
C ASN A 66 -11.60 24.38 -11.44
N ASP A 67 -10.87 24.85 -10.43
CA ASP A 67 -10.25 26.19 -10.45
C ASP A 67 -9.33 26.29 -11.68
N PRO A 68 -9.59 27.21 -12.63
CA PRO A 68 -8.81 27.30 -13.85
C PRO A 68 -7.36 27.78 -13.62
N ARG A 69 -7.07 28.30 -12.44
CA ARG A 69 -5.72 28.71 -12.03
C ARG A 69 -4.90 27.49 -11.58
N GLN A 70 -5.58 26.41 -11.20
CA GLN A 70 -4.94 25.12 -11.00
C GLN A 70 -4.69 24.51 -12.38
N GLY A 71 -3.43 24.52 -12.82
CA GLY A 71 -3.03 23.85 -14.05
C GLY A 71 -3.45 22.37 -14.05
N THR A 72 -3.62 21.81 -15.24
CA THR A 72 -3.80 20.35 -15.36
C THR A 72 -2.57 19.66 -14.76
N THR A 73 -2.79 18.66 -13.90
CA THR A 73 -1.71 17.83 -13.34
C THR A 73 -0.76 17.39 -14.47
N SER A 74 0.52 17.55 -14.26
CA SER A 74 1.52 17.12 -15.22
C SER A 74 1.39 15.61 -15.50
N PRO A 75 1.59 15.15 -16.74
CA PRO A 75 1.61 13.72 -17.05
C PRO A 75 2.62 12.98 -16.18
N ASP A 76 2.29 11.75 -15.82
CA ASP A 76 3.20 10.87 -15.08
C ASP A 76 4.50 10.67 -15.87
N GLY A 77 5.65 10.72 -15.20
CA GLY A 77 6.96 10.70 -15.85
C GLY A 77 7.50 12.08 -16.26
N THR A 78 6.77 13.18 -16.06
CA THR A 78 7.27 14.53 -16.34
C THR A 78 8.51 14.86 -15.52
N THR A 79 9.57 15.39 -16.18
CA THR A 79 10.85 15.75 -15.51
C THR A 79 11.25 17.18 -15.74
N MET A 80 11.97 17.75 -14.77
CA MET A 80 12.76 18.97 -14.93
C MET A 80 14.26 18.63 -14.73
N PRO A 81 15.18 19.08 -15.59
CA PRO A 81 14.96 19.81 -16.84
C PRO A 81 14.37 18.90 -17.93
N SER A 82 13.53 19.40 -18.69
CA SER A 82 12.88 19.23 -19.97
C SER A 82 11.52 19.94 -19.88
N ALA A 83 10.77 19.83 -18.80
CA ALA A 83 9.69 20.76 -18.48
C ALA A 83 10.23 21.97 -17.71
N SER A 84 9.60 23.13 -17.90
CA SER A 84 9.89 24.35 -17.14
C SER A 84 9.30 24.30 -15.71
N SER A 85 8.24 23.51 -15.52
CA SER A 85 7.57 23.29 -14.26
C SER A 85 6.84 21.94 -14.24
N ILE A 86 6.53 21.46 -13.05
CA ILE A 86 5.65 20.32 -12.80
C ILE A 86 4.45 20.83 -11.99
N ILE A 87 3.25 20.41 -12.37
CA ILE A 87 2.01 20.67 -11.63
C ILE A 87 1.55 19.36 -10.99
N ASP A 88 1.47 19.34 -9.68
CA ASP A 88 1.05 18.14 -8.96
C ASP A 88 -0.48 17.96 -8.92
N LYS A 89 -0.94 16.88 -8.30
CA LYS A 89 -2.38 16.54 -8.18
C LYS A 89 -3.22 17.58 -7.42
N THR A 90 -2.58 18.47 -6.66
CA THR A 90 -3.23 19.55 -5.92
C THR A 90 -3.28 20.86 -6.71
N GLY A 91 -2.64 20.89 -7.90
CA GLY A 91 -2.46 22.10 -8.72
C GLY A 91 -1.25 22.95 -8.28
N ALA A 92 -0.44 22.49 -7.32
CA ALA A 92 0.75 23.21 -6.91
C ALA A 92 1.83 23.14 -7.99
N VAL A 93 2.47 24.29 -8.25
CA VAL A 93 3.49 24.46 -9.28
C VAL A 93 4.88 24.29 -8.68
N TRP A 94 5.58 23.26 -9.15
CA TRP A 94 6.95 22.95 -8.77
C TRP A 94 7.93 23.47 -9.82
N THR A 95 9.04 24.04 -9.37
CA THR A 95 10.11 24.58 -10.23
C THR A 95 11.47 24.15 -9.72
N LEU A 96 12.44 24.04 -10.64
CA LEU A 96 13.85 23.78 -10.35
C LEU A 96 14.70 24.94 -10.88
N THR A 97 15.36 25.65 -9.98
CA THR A 97 16.22 26.78 -10.34
C THR A 97 17.55 26.68 -9.60
N ASN A 98 18.66 26.66 -10.36
CA ASN A 98 20.02 26.56 -9.80
C ASN A 98 20.20 25.41 -8.79
N GLY A 99 19.58 24.25 -9.06
CA GLY A 99 19.68 23.08 -8.19
C GLY A 99 18.81 23.14 -6.92
N VAL A 100 17.86 24.07 -6.85
CA VAL A 100 16.94 24.26 -5.72
C VAL A 100 15.50 24.09 -6.20
N ILE A 101 14.72 23.30 -5.47
CA ILE A 101 13.30 23.03 -5.75
C ILE A 101 12.43 24.00 -4.95
N SER A 102 11.48 24.60 -5.64
CA SER A 102 10.43 25.44 -5.03
C SER A 102 9.05 24.92 -5.41
N CYS A 103 8.08 25.07 -4.50
CA CYS A 103 6.66 24.83 -4.73
C CYS A 103 5.90 26.13 -4.51
N ASN A 104 5.12 26.54 -5.51
CA ASN A 104 4.43 27.84 -5.52
C ASN A 104 5.35 29.03 -5.14
N GLY A 105 6.61 28.98 -5.61
CA GLY A 105 7.62 30.02 -5.36
C GLY A 105 8.36 29.92 -4.03
N ALA A 106 7.95 29.05 -3.11
CA ALA A 106 8.63 28.82 -1.83
C ALA A 106 9.57 27.62 -1.89
N VAL A 107 10.77 27.73 -1.33
CA VAL A 107 11.73 26.60 -1.25
C VAL A 107 11.15 25.50 -0.36
N VAL A 108 11.23 24.25 -0.82
CA VAL A 108 10.63 23.10 -0.14
C VAL A 108 11.69 22.31 0.63
N GLY A 109 11.71 22.51 1.94
CA GLY A 109 12.62 21.79 2.84
C GLY A 109 14.10 22.09 2.55
N ASN A 110 14.97 21.25 3.05
CA ASN A 110 16.41 21.34 2.82
C ASN A 110 16.77 20.61 1.51
N ASN A 111 16.80 21.34 0.38
CA ASN A 111 17.16 20.79 -0.91
C ASN A 111 18.23 21.68 -1.59
N TYR A 112 19.24 21.02 -2.17
CA TYR A 112 20.32 21.66 -2.94
C TYR A 112 21.02 20.61 -3.82
N ASN A 113 21.78 21.07 -4.81
CA ASN A 113 22.47 20.22 -5.78
C ASN A 113 21.53 19.24 -6.51
N VAL A 114 20.28 19.63 -6.74
CA VAL A 114 19.31 18.86 -7.50
C VAL A 114 19.56 19.01 -8.98
N ASN A 115 19.68 17.90 -9.70
CA ASN A 115 19.85 17.90 -11.15
C ASN A 115 18.63 17.33 -11.91
N LEU A 116 17.65 16.78 -11.19
CA LEU A 116 16.40 16.27 -11.79
C LEU A 116 15.27 16.36 -10.76
N VAL A 117 14.11 16.83 -11.19
CA VAL A 117 12.83 16.67 -10.47
C VAL A 117 11.92 15.83 -11.34
N LEU A 118 11.17 14.92 -10.74
CA LEU A 118 10.32 13.96 -11.43
C LEU A 118 8.94 13.91 -10.76
N TRP A 119 7.90 14.02 -11.56
CA TRP A 119 6.54 13.66 -11.18
C TRP A 119 6.27 12.21 -11.55
N TYR A 120 5.99 11.34 -10.59
CA TYR A 120 5.76 9.92 -10.84
C TYR A 120 4.88 9.28 -9.77
N GLY A 121 3.87 8.50 -10.18
CA GLY A 121 2.96 7.83 -9.26
C GLY A 121 2.26 8.77 -8.27
N GLY A 122 1.92 10.00 -8.71
CA GLY A 122 1.25 10.99 -7.87
C GLY A 122 2.14 11.67 -6.82
N LYS A 123 3.48 11.56 -6.92
CA LYS A 123 4.47 12.14 -6.00
C LYS A 123 5.57 12.91 -6.73
N ILE A 124 6.18 13.85 -6.01
CA ILE A 124 7.38 14.55 -6.46
C ILE A 124 8.62 13.82 -5.92
N TYR A 125 9.54 13.54 -6.83
CA TYR A 125 10.87 13.02 -6.54
C TYR A 125 11.94 13.98 -7.02
N CYS A 126 13.12 13.91 -6.43
CA CYS A 126 14.28 14.59 -6.99
C CYS A 126 15.50 13.69 -6.96
N ARG A 127 16.48 14.00 -7.81
CA ARG A 127 17.80 13.38 -7.82
C ARG A 127 18.85 14.45 -7.64
N ASN A 128 19.81 14.21 -6.77
CA ASN A 128 20.94 15.12 -6.60
C ASN A 128 22.06 14.84 -7.63
N THR A 129 23.08 15.70 -7.64
CA THR A 129 24.23 15.56 -8.55
C THR A 129 25.07 14.31 -8.30
N SER A 130 24.96 13.67 -7.12
CA SER A 130 25.60 12.38 -6.81
C SER A 130 24.78 11.17 -7.29
N GLY A 131 23.63 11.39 -7.95
CA GLY A 131 22.76 10.33 -8.47
C GLY A 131 21.76 9.74 -7.46
N GLN A 132 21.75 10.20 -6.21
CA GLN A 132 20.81 9.74 -5.19
C GLN A 132 19.42 10.34 -5.39
N PHE A 133 18.38 9.51 -5.39
CA PHE A 133 16.99 9.94 -5.43
C PHE A 133 16.43 10.18 -4.04
N TYR A 134 15.45 11.09 -3.98
CA TYR A 134 14.68 11.44 -2.79
C TYR A 134 13.22 11.63 -3.16
N ALA A 135 12.31 11.17 -2.30
CA ALA A 135 10.88 11.45 -2.39
C ALA A 135 10.50 12.61 -1.50
N ASN A 136 9.61 13.49 -1.97
CA ASN A 136 9.02 14.50 -1.11
C ASN A 136 8.04 13.83 -0.14
N ALA A 137 8.24 14.03 1.16
CA ALA A 137 7.27 13.63 2.18
C ALA A 137 6.18 14.71 2.22
N GLU A 138 4.93 14.33 1.96
CA GLU A 138 3.77 15.25 1.93
C GLU A 138 3.55 15.97 3.27
N VAL A 139 4.13 15.46 4.34
CA VAL A 139 4.11 16.04 5.68
C VAL A 139 5.52 16.54 6.05
N ALA A 140 5.65 17.81 6.44
CA ALA A 140 6.86 18.46 6.94
C ALA A 140 7.93 18.86 5.90
N ALA A 141 7.60 18.96 4.61
CA ALA A 141 8.53 19.42 3.56
C ALA A 141 9.92 18.76 3.62
N GLN A 142 9.98 17.45 3.91
CA GLN A 142 11.21 16.68 3.99
C GLN A 142 11.47 15.89 2.70
N TRP A 143 12.75 15.71 2.39
CA TRP A 143 13.21 14.87 1.30
C TRP A 143 13.80 13.57 1.87
N LEU A 144 13.12 12.44 1.60
CA LEU A 144 13.53 11.12 2.10
C LEU A 144 14.29 10.35 1.02
N PRO A 145 15.48 9.79 1.32
CA PRO A 145 16.22 8.98 0.36
C PRO A 145 15.38 7.81 -0.16
N CYS A 146 15.43 7.58 -1.48
CA CYS A 146 14.75 6.47 -2.13
C CYS A 146 15.55 5.98 -3.34
N SER A 147 15.10 4.88 -3.97
CA SER A 147 15.55 4.46 -5.30
C SER A 147 14.86 5.29 -6.38
N ASP A 148 15.37 5.22 -7.63
CA ASP A 148 14.64 5.80 -8.77
C ASP A 148 13.26 5.15 -8.89
N PRO A 149 12.16 5.89 -8.74
CA PRO A 149 10.81 5.30 -8.72
C PRO A 149 10.38 4.71 -10.08
N ARG A 150 11.07 5.07 -11.16
CA ARG A 150 10.83 4.54 -12.51
C ARG A 150 11.51 3.19 -12.73
N THR A 151 12.55 2.90 -11.94
CA THR A 151 13.17 1.58 -11.98
C THR A 151 12.15 0.62 -11.38
N PRO A 152 11.64 -0.36 -12.11
CA PRO A 152 10.91 -1.44 -11.47
C PRO A 152 11.80 -1.93 -10.34
N VAL A 153 11.27 -2.00 -9.11
CA VAL A 153 11.96 -2.81 -8.10
C VAL A 153 12.03 -4.17 -8.76
N ALA A 154 13.24 -4.53 -9.24
CA ALA A 154 13.46 -5.87 -9.69
C ALA A 154 12.95 -6.73 -8.55
N ALA A 155 11.86 -7.46 -8.76
CA ALA A 155 11.59 -8.63 -7.96
C ALA A 155 12.95 -9.30 -7.89
N THR A 156 13.49 -9.47 -6.71
CA THR A 156 14.75 -10.18 -6.56
C THR A 156 14.56 -11.47 -7.33
N ALA A 157 15.29 -11.63 -8.42
CA ALA A 157 15.12 -12.78 -9.30
C ALA A 157 15.14 -14.02 -8.41
N GLY A 158 14.04 -14.78 -8.38
CA GLY A 158 13.91 -15.92 -7.50
C GLY A 158 13.33 -15.59 -6.10
N SER A 159 12.08 -15.14 -6.00
CA SER A 159 11.36 -15.02 -4.71
C SER A 159 9.88 -15.39 -4.81
N PHE A 160 9.48 -16.03 -5.92
CA PHE A 160 8.08 -16.39 -6.12
C PHE A 160 7.65 -17.53 -5.19
N PHE A 161 8.48 -18.60 -5.08
CA PHE A 161 8.18 -19.71 -4.20
C PHE A 161 8.69 -19.44 -2.79
N GLY A 162 7.78 -19.42 -1.85
CA GLY A 162 8.07 -19.19 -0.45
C GLY A 162 7.31 -20.13 0.49
N ILE A 163 7.71 -20.08 1.74
CA ILE A 163 7.06 -20.84 2.81
C ILE A 163 7.09 -20.04 4.11
N ASN A 164 6.05 -20.21 4.92
CA ASN A 164 6.00 -19.66 6.27
C ASN A 164 6.75 -20.54 7.25
N GLY A 165 7.26 -19.95 8.31
CA GLY A 165 7.76 -20.69 9.44
C GLY A 165 7.95 -19.85 10.67
N HIS A 166 8.51 -20.42 11.70
CA HIS A 166 8.67 -19.81 13.01
C HIS A 166 10.14 -19.61 13.35
N PHE A 167 10.43 -18.63 14.20
CA PHE A 167 11.79 -18.34 14.67
C PHE A 167 12.26 -19.33 15.77
N ASP A 168 11.32 -19.98 16.44
CA ASP A 168 11.51 -20.86 17.60
C ASP A 168 11.61 -22.35 17.24
N TYR A 169 11.73 -22.68 15.97
CA TYR A 169 12.03 -24.05 15.55
C TYR A 169 13.35 -24.55 16.14
N THR A 170 13.44 -25.86 16.38
CA THR A 170 14.67 -26.51 16.81
C THR A 170 15.76 -26.54 15.75
N TYR A 171 15.44 -26.18 14.51
CA TYR A 171 16.39 -26.07 13.40
C TYR A 171 17.33 -24.87 13.59
N THR A 172 18.58 -25.06 13.26
CA THR A 172 19.49 -23.94 13.04
C THR A 172 19.09 -23.14 11.78
N PRO A 173 19.40 -21.86 11.69
CA PRO A 173 19.16 -21.06 10.48
C PRO A 173 19.74 -21.70 9.19
N ALA A 174 20.91 -22.33 9.28
CA ALA A 174 21.54 -23.03 8.16
C ALA A 174 20.73 -24.28 7.72
N GLN A 175 20.14 -24.99 8.67
CA GLN A 175 19.24 -26.11 8.35
C GLN A 175 17.95 -25.63 7.67
N ILE A 176 17.36 -24.53 8.14
CA ILE A 176 16.18 -23.92 7.47
C ILE A 176 16.54 -23.56 6.03
N VAL A 177 17.66 -22.86 5.79
CA VAL A 177 18.15 -22.53 4.44
C VAL A 177 18.30 -23.79 3.58
N SER A 178 18.88 -24.86 4.15
CA SER A 178 19.06 -26.13 3.42
C SER A 178 17.75 -26.79 3.05
N ILE A 179 16.79 -26.83 3.97
CA ILE A 179 15.44 -27.38 3.74
C ILE A 179 14.74 -26.58 2.65
N LEU A 180 14.76 -25.25 2.73
CA LEU A 180 14.13 -24.37 1.73
C LEU A 180 14.72 -24.57 0.33
N LYS A 181 16.04 -24.68 0.22
CA LYS A 181 16.70 -25.04 -1.05
C LYS A 181 16.24 -26.40 -1.59
N GLY A 182 16.06 -27.38 -0.70
CA GLY A 182 15.52 -28.68 -1.06
C GLY A 182 14.05 -28.62 -1.53
N LEU A 183 13.27 -27.69 -0.99
CA LEU A 183 11.89 -27.40 -1.42
C LEU A 183 11.81 -26.54 -2.70
N GLY A 184 12.94 -25.98 -3.17
CA GLY A 184 12.95 -25.02 -4.27
C GLY A 184 12.39 -23.64 -3.89
N CYS A 185 12.33 -23.33 -2.58
CA CYS A 185 11.92 -22.01 -2.07
C CYS A 185 13.12 -21.07 -1.94
N THR A 186 12.90 -19.80 -2.27
CA THR A 186 13.91 -18.74 -2.11
C THR A 186 13.44 -17.63 -1.19
N SER A 187 12.20 -17.72 -0.69
CA SER A 187 11.64 -16.78 0.28
C SER A 187 11.05 -17.49 1.50
N TYR A 188 11.10 -16.80 2.64
CA TYR A 188 10.62 -17.29 3.93
C TYR A 188 9.93 -16.17 4.69
N ARG A 189 8.72 -16.44 5.21
CA ARG A 189 8.00 -15.50 6.07
C ARG A 189 8.12 -15.94 7.52
N VAL A 190 8.50 -14.99 8.39
CA VAL A 190 8.66 -15.26 9.83
C VAL A 190 8.12 -14.09 10.64
N GLY A 191 7.37 -14.40 11.72
CA GLY A 191 6.92 -13.41 12.69
C GLY A 191 8.07 -12.86 13.51
N CYS A 192 7.97 -11.59 13.90
CA CYS A 192 8.92 -10.91 14.76
C CYS A 192 8.22 -9.82 15.57
N THR A 193 8.43 -9.83 16.89
CA THR A 193 8.12 -8.72 17.77
C THR A 193 9.39 -7.95 18.15
N ALA A 194 9.27 -6.93 18.98
CA ALA A 194 10.43 -6.22 19.53
C ALA A 194 11.00 -6.89 20.79
N ASP A 195 10.53 -8.07 21.17
CA ASP A 195 11.15 -8.86 22.23
C ASP A 195 12.60 -9.20 21.85
N ALA A 196 13.52 -9.04 22.79
CA ALA A 196 14.94 -9.17 22.52
C ALA A 196 15.36 -10.58 22.11
N ASN A 197 14.75 -11.62 22.67
CA ASN A 197 15.09 -13.01 22.36
C ASN A 197 14.60 -13.39 20.97
N GLU A 198 13.35 -13.02 20.69
CA GLU A 198 12.73 -13.23 19.39
C GLU A 198 13.48 -12.49 18.28
N LEU A 199 13.73 -11.20 18.47
CA LEU A 199 14.47 -10.38 17.52
C LEU A 199 15.88 -10.90 17.26
N ASN A 200 16.61 -11.36 18.31
CA ASN A 200 17.91 -11.99 18.17
C ASN A 200 17.84 -13.32 17.38
N ALA A 201 16.78 -14.11 17.54
CA ALA A 201 16.59 -15.31 16.73
C ALA A 201 16.36 -14.96 15.25
N VAL A 202 15.54 -13.95 14.97
CA VAL A 202 15.29 -13.47 13.61
C VAL A 202 16.53 -12.83 12.97
N VAL A 203 17.39 -12.16 13.76
CA VAL A 203 18.71 -11.67 13.27
C VAL A 203 19.58 -12.81 12.75
N LYS A 204 19.64 -13.95 13.48
CA LYS A 204 20.40 -15.13 13.03
C LYS A 204 19.83 -15.72 11.74
N LEU A 205 18.51 -15.75 11.60
CA LEU A 205 17.86 -16.13 10.35
C LEU A 205 18.24 -15.16 9.22
N ALA A 206 18.11 -13.85 9.45
CA ALA A 206 18.42 -12.83 8.44
C ALA A 206 19.89 -12.93 7.95
N GLN A 207 20.85 -13.17 8.83
CA GLN A 207 22.25 -13.41 8.49
C GLN A 207 22.43 -14.63 7.57
N ALA A 208 21.77 -15.74 7.91
CA ALA A 208 21.84 -16.96 7.12
C ALA A 208 21.19 -16.78 5.74
N PHE A 209 20.04 -16.10 5.69
CA PHE A 209 19.32 -15.81 4.45
C PHE A 209 20.10 -14.86 3.54
N GLN A 210 20.68 -13.79 4.10
CA GLN A 210 21.57 -12.87 3.37
C GLN A 210 22.74 -13.63 2.75
N SER A 211 23.40 -14.49 3.53
CA SER A 211 24.53 -15.30 3.06
C SER A 211 24.13 -16.30 1.97
N ALA A 212 22.88 -16.76 1.98
CA ALA A 212 22.32 -17.70 0.99
C ALA A 212 21.74 -17.02 -0.25
N GLY A 213 21.66 -15.68 -0.29
CA GLY A 213 20.99 -14.91 -1.35
C GLY A 213 19.47 -15.12 -1.39
N MET A 214 18.84 -15.42 -0.24
CA MET A 214 17.42 -15.69 -0.10
C MET A 214 16.70 -14.50 0.53
N THR A 215 15.41 -14.37 0.25
CA THR A 215 14.55 -13.30 0.77
C THR A 215 13.94 -13.68 2.10
N LEU A 216 14.03 -12.80 3.09
CA LEU A 216 13.29 -12.90 4.34
C LEU A 216 12.19 -11.83 4.35
N LEU A 217 10.93 -12.26 4.38
CA LEU A 217 9.77 -11.41 4.65
C LEU A 217 9.49 -11.45 6.16
N VAL A 218 9.65 -10.32 6.82
CA VAL A 218 9.41 -10.24 8.27
C VAL A 218 8.00 -9.75 8.52
N LEU A 219 7.19 -10.59 9.13
CA LEU A 219 5.92 -10.17 9.72
C LEU A 219 6.24 -9.37 10.99
N VAL A 220 5.96 -8.08 10.98
CA VAL A 220 5.93 -7.22 12.16
C VAL A 220 4.69 -7.62 12.95
N ASN A 221 4.86 -8.59 13.86
CA ASN A 221 3.76 -9.27 14.55
C ASN A 221 3.27 -8.44 15.75
N LEU A 222 2.75 -7.26 15.45
CA LEU A 222 2.18 -6.31 16.40
C LEU A 222 0.69 -6.12 16.10
N GLY A 223 -0.02 -5.58 17.07
CA GLY A 223 -1.46 -5.34 16.96
C GLY A 223 -1.91 -4.12 17.76
N PHE A 224 -3.19 -4.01 17.97
CA PHE A 224 -3.83 -2.90 18.66
C PHE A 224 -4.36 -3.31 20.07
N ARG A 225 -3.77 -4.37 20.64
CA ARG A 225 -4.06 -4.85 22.00
C ARG A 225 -2.82 -4.76 22.89
N ASP A 226 -3.04 -4.55 24.17
CA ASP A 226 -1.99 -4.63 25.19
C ASP A 226 -1.67 -6.09 25.55
N ASN A 227 -0.69 -6.30 26.43
CA ASN A 227 -0.27 -7.63 26.88
C ASN A 227 -1.36 -8.39 27.68
N ASN A 228 -2.42 -7.71 28.10
CA ASN A 228 -3.57 -8.31 28.79
C ASN A 228 -4.71 -8.62 27.81
N GLY A 229 -4.52 -8.35 26.51
CA GLY A 229 -5.53 -8.54 25.46
C GLY A 229 -6.56 -7.41 25.36
N ASN A 230 -6.44 -6.31 26.12
CA ASN A 230 -7.34 -5.17 26.01
C ASN A 230 -6.98 -4.30 24.80
N LEU A 231 -7.98 -3.68 24.18
CA LEU A 231 -7.76 -2.70 23.13
C LEU A 231 -6.96 -1.51 23.67
N LEU A 232 -5.98 -1.05 22.91
CA LEU A 232 -5.27 0.19 23.20
C LEU A 232 -6.23 1.40 23.13
N ALA A 233 -5.89 2.46 23.86
CA ALA A 233 -6.77 3.63 24.06
C ALA A 233 -6.85 4.52 22.81
N GLY A 234 -7.37 3.98 21.71
CA GLY A 234 -7.64 4.68 20.44
C GLY A 234 -6.44 4.78 19.52
N GLU A 235 -6.63 5.52 18.42
CA GLU A 235 -5.71 5.57 17.28
C GLU A 235 -4.29 6.01 17.63
N SER A 236 -4.14 7.08 18.41
CA SER A 236 -2.81 7.62 18.76
C SER A 236 -2.02 6.69 19.67
N ALA A 237 -2.67 6.03 20.63
CA ALA A 237 -2.00 5.08 21.51
C ALA A 237 -1.51 3.86 20.73
N ALA A 238 -2.35 3.30 19.85
CA ALA A 238 -2.00 2.18 19.00
C ALA A 238 -0.89 2.54 18.00
N TYR A 239 -0.97 3.71 17.38
CA TYR A 239 0.08 4.22 16.51
C TYR A 239 1.43 4.28 17.21
N ASN A 240 1.50 4.95 18.37
CA ASN A 240 2.77 5.14 19.08
C ASN A 240 3.38 3.82 19.57
N ALA A 241 2.55 2.90 20.10
CA ALA A 241 3.00 1.59 20.54
C ALA A 241 3.62 0.77 19.39
N CYS A 242 2.95 0.74 18.24
CA CYS A 242 3.43 0.01 17.08
C CYS A 242 4.61 0.69 16.37
N TYR A 243 4.65 2.03 16.32
CA TYR A 243 5.74 2.77 15.69
C TYR A 243 7.09 2.46 16.33
N GLY A 244 7.21 2.58 17.65
CA GLY A 244 8.47 2.34 18.36
C GLY A 244 8.98 0.91 18.18
N SER A 245 8.09 -0.07 18.29
CA SER A 245 8.43 -1.48 18.13
C SER A 245 8.84 -1.81 16.68
N ALA A 246 8.09 -1.34 15.70
CA ALA A 246 8.38 -1.56 14.29
C ALA A 246 9.69 -0.86 13.85
N PHE A 247 9.96 0.35 14.37
CA PHE A 247 11.25 1.01 14.19
C PHE A 247 12.40 0.17 14.70
N THR A 248 12.28 -0.38 15.92
CA THR A 248 13.30 -1.23 16.55
C THR A 248 13.57 -2.46 15.69
N ILE A 249 12.51 -3.18 15.26
CA ILE A 249 12.63 -4.37 14.41
C ILE A 249 13.37 -4.03 13.11
N ALA A 250 12.91 -3.04 12.36
CA ALA A 250 13.50 -2.70 11.07
C ALA A 250 14.93 -2.16 11.20
N ASN A 251 15.19 -1.30 12.21
CA ASN A 251 16.54 -0.77 12.45
C ASN A 251 17.56 -1.87 12.80
N THR A 252 17.10 -2.91 13.50
CA THR A 252 17.93 -4.06 13.86
C THR A 252 18.19 -4.97 12.66
N LEU A 253 17.19 -5.17 11.79
CA LEU A 253 17.26 -6.16 10.71
C LEU A 253 17.82 -5.61 9.40
N LYS A 254 17.76 -4.30 9.15
CA LYS A 254 18.26 -3.68 7.91
C LYS A 254 19.73 -3.99 7.56
N PRO A 255 20.69 -4.11 8.53
CA PRO A 255 22.06 -4.44 8.19
C PRO A 255 22.23 -5.84 7.59
N TYR A 256 21.26 -6.71 7.78
CA TYR A 256 21.26 -8.10 7.31
C TYR A 256 20.42 -8.29 6.04
N GLY A 257 20.16 -7.21 5.29
CA GLY A 257 19.53 -7.26 3.98
C GLY A 257 17.99 -7.45 4.00
N VAL A 258 17.35 -7.44 5.18
CA VAL A 258 15.88 -7.48 5.26
C VAL A 258 15.32 -6.17 4.71
N SER A 259 14.44 -6.29 3.74
CA SER A 259 13.82 -5.13 3.05
C SER A 259 12.33 -5.28 2.80
N PHE A 260 11.74 -6.41 3.16
CA PHE A 260 10.33 -6.71 3.04
C PHE A 260 9.72 -6.95 4.42
N TYR A 261 8.67 -6.20 4.72
CA TYR A 261 7.94 -6.29 5.99
C TYR A 261 6.46 -6.38 5.74
N GLU A 262 5.79 -7.28 6.44
CA GLU A 262 4.35 -7.36 6.51
C GLU A 262 3.90 -6.82 7.87
N CYS A 263 3.00 -5.84 7.88
CA CYS A 263 2.65 -5.07 9.07
C CYS A 263 1.31 -5.55 9.64
N GLY A 264 1.38 -6.36 10.69
CA GLY A 264 0.23 -7.00 11.34
C GLY A 264 -0.21 -8.28 10.67
N ASN A 265 -0.79 -9.20 11.46
CA ASN A 265 -1.35 -10.47 10.99
C ASN A 265 -2.86 -10.47 11.17
N GLU A 266 -3.60 -10.50 10.07
CA GLU A 266 -5.07 -10.61 10.04
C GLU A 266 -5.82 -9.66 10.99
N LEU A 267 -5.32 -8.43 11.17
CA LEU A 267 -5.87 -7.48 12.15
C LEU A 267 -7.33 -7.12 11.86
N THR A 268 -7.76 -7.20 10.61
CA THR A 268 -9.15 -6.99 10.19
C THR A 268 -10.08 -8.08 10.71
N ARG A 269 -9.53 -9.26 11.03
CA ARG A 269 -10.28 -10.43 11.51
C ARG A 269 -10.36 -10.55 13.03
N ASP A 270 -9.74 -9.62 13.77
CA ASP A 270 -9.97 -9.55 15.20
C ASP A 270 -11.48 -9.37 15.49
N ASN A 271 -11.99 -10.09 16.48
CA ASN A 271 -13.40 -10.08 16.84
C ASN A 271 -13.93 -8.72 17.34
N ALA A 272 -13.02 -7.79 17.66
CA ALA A 272 -13.38 -6.40 17.97
C ALA A 272 -13.53 -5.55 16.70
N ILE A 273 -13.12 -6.05 15.54
CA ILE A 273 -13.09 -5.33 14.27
C ILE A 273 -14.13 -5.88 13.29
N ILE A 274 -14.10 -7.17 12.96
CA ILE A 274 -15.11 -7.76 12.07
C ILE A 274 -16.44 -7.97 12.81
N ILE A 275 -17.53 -7.51 12.22
CA ILE A 275 -18.90 -7.68 12.77
C ILE A 275 -19.84 -8.39 11.79
N ASP A 276 -19.38 -8.64 10.57
CA ASP A 276 -20.15 -9.36 9.55
C ASP A 276 -20.41 -10.81 10.00
N SER A 277 -21.68 -11.20 10.02
CA SER A 277 -22.09 -12.54 10.46
C SER A 277 -21.63 -13.66 9.51
N THR A 278 -21.35 -13.31 8.24
CA THR A 278 -20.79 -14.24 7.23
C THR A 278 -19.27 -14.21 7.22
N ASN A 279 -18.66 -13.27 7.90
CA ASN A 279 -17.23 -12.97 7.87
C ASN A 279 -16.67 -12.71 6.46
N ALA A 280 -17.50 -12.22 5.53
CA ALA A 280 -17.06 -11.94 4.18
C ALA A 280 -16.14 -10.72 4.11
N GLY A 281 -16.46 -9.62 4.80
CA GLY A 281 -15.64 -8.41 4.86
C GLY A 281 -15.63 -7.59 3.56
N THR A 282 -16.63 -7.79 2.69
CA THR A 282 -16.69 -7.19 1.36
C THR A 282 -17.10 -5.72 1.36
N LYS A 283 -17.67 -5.25 2.47
CA LYS A 283 -18.17 -3.88 2.63
C LYS A 283 -17.52 -3.23 3.85
N ALA A 284 -17.31 -1.92 3.81
CA ALA A 284 -16.82 -1.16 4.97
C ALA A 284 -17.73 -1.34 6.20
N LEU A 285 -19.03 -1.44 6.02
CA LEU A 285 -20.02 -1.66 7.10
C LEU A 285 -19.90 -3.03 7.79
N ASP A 286 -19.14 -3.97 7.24
CA ASP A 286 -18.87 -5.27 7.86
C ASP A 286 -17.91 -5.16 9.04
N PHE A 287 -17.38 -3.96 9.32
CA PHE A 287 -16.38 -3.69 10.34
C PHE A 287 -16.87 -2.72 11.42
N ASN A 288 -16.33 -2.86 12.62
CA ASN A 288 -16.69 -2.06 13.79
C ASN A 288 -16.14 -0.64 13.71
N ASN A 289 -17.02 0.34 13.52
CA ASN A 289 -16.66 1.73 13.38
C ASN A 289 -15.96 2.32 14.62
N ALA A 290 -16.36 1.92 15.83
CA ALA A 290 -15.80 2.47 17.06
C ALA A 290 -14.34 2.02 17.31
N ASN A 291 -14.00 0.79 16.94
CA ASN A 291 -12.67 0.21 17.15
C ASN A 291 -11.75 0.41 15.94
N TRP A 292 -12.30 0.76 14.77
CA TRP A 292 -11.57 0.96 13.52
C TRP A 292 -10.37 1.92 13.63
N PRO A 293 -10.49 3.10 14.30
CA PRO A 293 -9.36 4.01 14.45
C PRO A 293 -8.16 3.37 15.17
N THR A 294 -8.40 2.52 16.16
CA THR A 294 -7.35 1.85 16.93
C THR A 294 -6.56 0.88 16.05
N MET A 295 -7.23 0.05 15.25
CA MET A 295 -6.59 -0.83 14.28
C MET A 295 -5.84 -0.03 13.20
N ARG A 296 -6.46 1.01 12.64
CA ARG A 296 -5.82 1.89 11.66
C ARG A 296 -4.55 2.53 12.21
N GLY A 297 -4.58 2.98 13.47
CA GLY A 297 -3.43 3.54 14.17
C GLY A 297 -2.29 2.53 14.26
N ALA A 298 -2.56 1.29 14.64
CA ALA A 298 -1.55 0.24 14.71
C ALA A 298 -0.90 -0.02 13.34
N MET A 299 -1.70 -0.19 12.29
CA MET A 299 -1.20 -0.43 10.93
C MET A 299 -0.32 0.72 10.42
N ARG A 300 -0.76 1.97 10.63
CA ARG A 300 0.03 3.16 10.27
C ARG A 300 1.32 3.22 11.08
N GLY A 301 1.24 3.00 12.38
CA GLY A 301 2.41 3.00 13.27
C GLY A 301 3.46 2.00 12.82
N MET A 302 3.07 0.78 12.46
CA MET A 302 4.00 -0.23 11.95
C MET A 302 4.69 0.21 10.66
N ILE A 303 3.93 0.67 9.65
CA ILE A 303 4.50 1.13 8.39
C ILE A 303 5.44 2.31 8.61
N ASP A 304 5.01 3.33 9.34
CA ASP A 304 5.78 4.54 9.58
C ASP A 304 7.04 4.26 10.39
N GLY A 305 6.97 3.35 11.38
CA GLY A 305 8.12 2.90 12.17
C GLY A 305 9.16 2.18 11.31
N VAL A 306 8.73 1.23 10.47
CA VAL A 306 9.63 0.55 9.51
C VAL A 306 10.25 1.57 8.55
N LYS A 307 9.45 2.45 7.96
CA LYS A 307 9.92 3.47 7.01
C LYS A 307 10.87 4.49 7.64
N ALA A 308 10.66 4.84 8.90
CA ALA A 308 11.57 5.72 9.63
C ALA A 308 12.96 5.08 9.85
N ALA A 309 12.99 3.78 10.13
CA ALA A 309 14.25 3.04 10.27
C ALA A 309 14.92 2.75 8.91
N GLN A 310 14.12 2.43 7.89
CA GLN A 310 14.56 1.99 6.57
C GLN A 310 13.62 2.53 5.48
N PRO A 311 13.83 3.76 4.98
CA PRO A 311 12.93 4.40 4.00
C PRO A 311 12.71 3.61 2.71
N SER A 312 13.69 2.79 2.30
CA SER A 312 13.61 1.93 1.11
C SER A 312 12.86 0.62 1.33
N ALA A 313 12.56 0.25 2.58
CA ALA A 313 11.85 -0.99 2.88
C ALA A 313 10.48 -1.02 2.20
N LYS A 314 10.04 -2.23 1.81
CA LYS A 314 8.71 -2.48 1.26
C LYS A 314 7.81 -3.01 2.37
N CYS A 315 6.75 -2.26 2.65
CA CYS A 315 5.79 -2.62 3.69
C CYS A 315 4.49 -3.12 3.06
N GLY A 316 3.97 -4.23 3.55
CA GLY A 316 2.65 -4.76 3.24
C GLY A 316 1.69 -4.60 4.42
N ILE A 317 0.40 -4.55 4.12
CA ILE A 317 -0.67 -4.77 5.10
C ILE A 317 -1.35 -6.07 4.72
N ASN A 318 -1.54 -6.92 5.73
CA ASN A 318 -2.14 -8.22 5.57
C ASN A 318 -3.67 -8.17 5.64
N PHE A 319 -4.30 -8.84 4.69
CA PHE A 319 -5.74 -9.09 4.62
C PHE A 319 -6.00 -10.57 4.38
N CYS A 320 -7.23 -11.02 4.59
CA CYS A 320 -7.65 -12.38 4.26
C CYS A 320 -9.13 -12.44 3.86
N VAL A 321 -9.62 -13.62 3.50
CA VAL A 321 -10.99 -13.83 3.01
C VAL A 321 -11.27 -12.83 1.86
N ALA A 322 -12.38 -12.10 1.90
CA ALA A 322 -12.75 -11.09 0.90
C ALA A 322 -12.73 -9.65 1.49
N ASP A 323 -11.70 -9.31 2.26
CA ASP A 323 -11.57 -8.05 3.02
C ASP A 323 -11.39 -6.78 2.15
N VAL A 324 -12.02 -6.76 0.96
CA VAL A 324 -11.94 -5.57 0.09
C VAL A 324 -12.57 -4.33 0.72
N GLY A 325 -13.60 -4.49 1.56
CA GLY A 325 -14.19 -3.38 2.30
C GLY A 325 -13.20 -2.73 3.27
N ALA A 326 -12.39 -3.54 3.95
CA ALA A 326 -11.35 -3.06 4.85
C ALA A 326 -10.20 -2.41 4.09
N SER A 327 -9.67 -3.09 3.07
CA SER A 327 -8.53 -2.60 2.31
C SER A 327 -8.85 -1.28 1.60
N ASP A 328 -10.04 -1.12 1.03
CA ASP A 328 -10.47 0.12 0.42
C ASP A 328 -10.65 1.26 1.42
N ALA A 329 -11.32 0.99 2.55
CA ALA A 329 -11.53 2.00 3.58
C ALA A 329 -10.20 2.52 4.15
N LEU A 330 -9.25 1.63 4.43
CA LEU A 330 -7.91 2.00 4.88
C LEU A 330 -7.15 2.81 3.82
N TRP A 331 -7.22 2.36 2.56
CA TRP A 331 -6.55 3.05 1.46
C TRP A 331 -7.11 4.45 1.22
N ASP A 332 -8.41 4.66 1.29
CA ASP A 332 -9.04 5.96 1.03
C ASP A 332 -9.06 6.88 2.26
N GLY A 333 -8.77 6.38 3.45
CA GLY A 333 -8.91 7.13 4.69
C GLY A 333 -10.38 7.32 5.06
N MET A 334 -11.14 6.26 4.88
CA MET A 334 -12.55 6.18 5.28
C MET A 334 -12.72 5.35 6.55
N GLN A 335 -13.85 5.53 7.19
CA GLN A 335 -14.32 4.69 8.28
C GLN A 335 -15.46 3.78 7.82
N PRO A 336 -15.78 2.71 8.58
CA PRO A 336 -16.86 1.80 8.26
C PRO A 336 -18.23 2.48 8.06
N ASP A 337 -18.52 3.58 8.76
CA ASP A 337 -19.74 4.36 8.59
C ASP A 337 -19.78 5.23 7.32
N GLY A 338 -18.75 5.20 6.49
CA GLY A 338 -18.62 5.98 5.27
C GLY A 338 -18.04 7.38 5.48
N SER A 339 -17.74 7.80 6.71
CA SER A 339 -17.06 9.08 6.93
C SER A 339 -15.62 9.04 6.40
N GLY A 340 -15.24 10.12 5.71
CA GLY A 340 -13.92 10.26 5.08
C GLY A 340 -13.07 11.34 5.74
N GLY A 341 -11.88 11.59 5.18
CA GLY A 341 -10.93 12.60 5.69
C GLY A 341 -10.04 12.11 6.82
N HIS A 342 -10.08 10.81 7.10
CA HIS A 342 -9.24 10.17 8.11
C HIS A 342 -7.84 9.84 7.58
N PRO A 343 -6.87 9.56 8.46
CA PRO A 343 -5.54 9.14 8.03
C PRO A 343 -5.58 7.90 7.14
N LYS A 344 -4.90 7.97 6.00
CA LYS A 344 -4.81 6.87 5.03
C LYS A 344 -3.74 5.88 5.45
N VAL A 345 -3.98 4.60 5.18
CA VAL A 345 -2.95 3.55 5.27
C VAL A 345 -2.44 3.29 3.86
N ARG A 346 -1.12 3.40 3.66
CA ARG A 346 -0.48 3.19 2.35
C ARG A 346 0.60 2.13 2.47
N TRP A 347 0.56 1.16 1.58
CA TRP A 347 1.51 0.06 1.53
C TRP A 347 2.19 -0.05 0.17
N ASP A 348 3.34 -0.70 0.12
CA ASP A 348 4.12 -0.93 -1.09
C ASP A 348 3.83 -2.28 -1.74
N ILE A 349 3.29 -3.22 -0.99
CA ILE A 349 2.86 -4.55 -1.43
C ILE A 349 1.52 -4.89 -0.77
N THR A 350 0.59 -5.43 -1.54
CA THR A 350 -0.65 -5.98 -0.98
C THR A 350 -0.38 -7.41 -0.55
N THR A 351 -0.60 -7.74 0.71
CA THR A 351 -0.42 -9.10 1.21
C THR A 351 -1.76 -9.71 1.59
N TRP A 352 -1.97 -10.97 1.24
CA TRP A 352 -3.26 -11.64 1.41
C TRP A 352 -3.09 -13.09 1.85
N HIS A 353 -3.96 -13.54 2.75
CA HIS A 353 -4.07 -14.96 3.10
C HIS A 353 -5.24 -15.59 2.37
N ASN A 354 -5.01 -16.73 1.74
CA ASN A 354 -6.03 -17.48 1.03
C ASN A 354 -5.99 -18.96 1.37
N TYR A 355 -6.73 -19.36 2.39
CA TYR A 355 -6.95 -20.77 2.69
C TYR A 355 -8.09 -21.35 1.84
N GLU A 356 -8.07 -22.66 1.61
CA GLU A 356 -9.10 -23.37 0.84
C GLU A 356 -10.52 -23.01 1.27
N VAL A 357 -10.74 -22.88 2.57
CA VAL A 357 -12.04 -22.55 3.16
C VAL A 357 -12.57 -21.16 2.79
N TYR A 358 -11.72 -20.31 2.23
CA TYR A 358 -12.09 -18.97 1.75
C TYR A 358 -12.44 -18.95 0.26
N GLY A 359 -12.29 -20.08 -0.43
CA GLY A 359 -12.57 -20.23 -1.85
C GLY A 359 -11.41 -19.86 -2.77
N ASP A 360 -11.71 -19.74 -4.05
CA ASP A 360 -10.73 -19.39 -5.08
C ASP A 360 -10.40 -17.90 -5.04
N ILE A 361 -9.13 -17.55 -4.84
CA ILE A 361 -8.66 -16.15 -4.79
C ILE A 361 -8.94 -15.37 -6.10
N PHE A 362 -9.08 -16.07 -7.22
CA PHE A 362 -9.45 -15.48 -8.52
C PHE A 362 -10.96 -15.35 -8.73
N ASN A 363 -11.76 -15.86 -7.81
CA ASN A 363 -13.22 -15.79 -7.83
C ASN A 363 -13.80 -15.95 -6.43
N ILE A 364 -13.23 -15.23 -5.46
CA ILE A 364 -13.60 -15.38 -4.06
C ILE A 364 -15.06 -14.98 -3.84
N GLY A 365 -15.80 -15.82 -3.11
CA GLY A 365 -17.20 -15.55 -2.79
C GLY A 365 -18.21 -16.38 -3.54
N THR A 366 -17.84 -17.17 -4.52
CA THR A 366 -18.75 -18.15 -5.15
C THR A 366 -19.15 -19.29 -4.21
N ASP A 367 -18.40 -19.49 -3.14
CA ASP A 367 -18.65 -20.45 -2.06
C ASP A 367 -19.26 -19.79 -0.80
N GLY A 368 -19.65 -18.50 -0.87
CA GLY A 368 -20.21 -17.74 0.24
C GLY A 368 -19.21 -16.85 0.97
N ALA A 369 -17.92 -16.87 0.60
CA ALA A 369 -16.90 -16.04 1.23
C ALA A 369 -16.82 -14.60 0.67
N GLY A 370 -17.64 -14.27 -0.33
CA GLY A 370 -17.68 -12.93 -0.93
C GLY A 370 -18.53 -12.87 -2.20
N PRO A 371 -18.41 -11.80 -3.00
CA PRO A 371 -19.28 -11.56 -4.17
C PRO A 371 -18.73 -12.07 -5.50
N GLY A 372 -17.73 -12.97 -5.53
CA GLY A 372 -17.09 -13.44 -6.75
C GLY A 372 -16.10 -12.44 -7.34
N ILE A 373 -15.08 -12.09 -6.56
CA ILE A 373 -14.04 -11.13 -6.95
C ILE A 373 -12.74 -11.88 -7.32
N ASP A 374 -12.15 -11.53 -8.45
CA ASP A 374 -10.73 -11.82 -8.73
C ASP A 374 -9.88 -10.83 -7.92
N LEU A 375 -9.44 -11.24 -6.73
CA LEU A 375 -8.74 -10.37 -5.77
C LEU A 375 -7.42 -9.81 -6.30
N PRO A 376 -6.51 -10.59 -6.90
CA PRO A 376 -5.27 -10.03 -7.43
C PRO A 376 -5.50 -9.00 -8.54
N THR A 377 -6.46 -9.25 -9.45
CA THR A 377 -6.85 -8.28 -10.49
C THR A 377 -7.45 -7.02 -9.87
N TYR A 378 -8.34 -7.17 -8.90
CA TYR A 378 -8.92 -6.06 -8.18
C TYR A 378 -7.85 -5.20 -7.49
N CYS A 379 -6.99 -5.82 -6.70
CA CYS A 379 -5.93 -5.13 -5.97
C CYS A 379 -4.91 -4.44 -6.92
N LYS A 380 -4.56 -5.10 -8.03
CA LYS A 380 -3.70 -4.50 -9.07
C LYS A 380 -4.31 -3.22 -9.65
N ALA A 381 -5.59 -3.25 -10.00
CA ALA A 381 -6.30 -2.09 -10.54
C ALA A 381 -6.48 -0.98 -9.48
N ARG A 382 -6.74 -1.37 -8.24
CA ARG A 382 -7.10 -0.46 -7.15
C ARG A 382 -5.92 0.22 -6.48
N TYR A 383 -4.85 -0.54 -6.21
CA TYR A 383 -3.69 -0.07 -5.44
C TYR A 383 -2.42 0.10 -6.30
N GLY A 384 -2.33 -0.60 -7.42
CA GLY A 384 -1.20 -0.48 -8.35
C GLY A 384 0.13 -1.02 -7.82
N VAL A 385 0.10 -1.82 -6.75
CA VAL A 385 1.29 -2.40 -6.11
C VAL A 385 1.35 -3.92 -6.32
N PRO A 386 2.52 -4.57 -6.12
CA PRO A 386 2.62 -6.03 -6.17
C PRO A 386 1.68 -6.74 -5.22
N PHE A 387 1.27 -7.94 -5.58
CA PHE A 387 0.42 -8.80 -4.78
C PHE A 387 1.21 -10.02 -4.29
N PHE A 388 1.20 -10.27 -2.98
CA PHE A 388 1.82 -11.43 -2.35
C PHE A 388 0.72 -12.27 -1.67
N ILE A 389 0.72 -13.57 -1.94
CA ILE A 389 -0.10 -14.53 -1.18
C ILE A 389 0.78 -15.04 -0.05
N THR A 390 0.67 -14.40 1.12
CA THR A 390 1.60 -14.61 2.23
C THR A 390 1.24 -15.80 3.12
N GLU A 391 0.02 -16.31 3.02
CA GLU A 391 -0.36 -17.64 3.53
C GLU A 391 -1.37 -18.29 2.60
N TRP A 392 -1.21 -19.60 2.37
CA TRP A 392 -2.17 -20.45 1.69
C TRP A 392 -1.99 -21.91 2.09
N ASN A 393 -3.08 -22.61 2.29
CA ASN A 393 -3.12 -24.06 2.59
C ASN A 393 -4.57 -24.58 2.51
N THR A 394 -4.74 -25.88 2.72
CA THR A 394 -6.03 -26.52 3.00
C THR A 394 -6.45 -26.29 4.46
N GLY A 395 -7.68 -26.68 4.81
CA GLY A 395 -8.08 -26.89 6.20
C GLY A 395 -7.21 -27.96 6.90
N PRO A 396 -7.11 -27.88 8.24
CA PRO A 396 -6.27 -28.77 9.01
C PRO A 396 -6.77 -30.23 9.02
N GLU A 397 -8.05 -30.45 8.75
CA GLU A 397 -8.72 -31.74 8.74
C GLU A 397 -8.47 -32.56 7.46
N GLN A 398 -7.91 -31.95 6.44
CA GLN A 398 -7.72 -32.57 5.12
C GLN A 398 -6.64 -33.67 5.14
N THR A 399 -6.88 -34.71 4.35
CA THR A 399 -5.90 -35.80 4.19
C THR A 399 -4.63 -35.33 3.47
N GLN A 400 -3.51 -36.00 3.70
CA GLN A 400 -2.25 -35.66 3.04
C GLN A 400 -2.34 -35.82 1.51
N SER A 401 -3.09 -36.78 1.01
CA SER A 401 -3.31 -36.94 -0.43
C SER A 401 -4.12 -35.79 -1.04
N TYR A 402 -5.15 -35.35 -0.34
CA TYR A 402 -5.93 -34.17 -0.76
C TYR A 402 -5.06 -32.92 -0.76
N ARG A 403 -4.30 -32.72 0.29
CA ARG A 403 -3.38 -31.57 0.42
C ARG A 403 -2.35 -31.53 -0.73
N ALA A 404 -1.79 -32.69 -1.13
CA ALA A 404 -0.88 -32.76 -2.26
C ALA A 404 -1.53 -32.35 -3.58
N THR A 405 -2.77 -32.74 -3.81
CA THR A 405 -3.56 -32.37 -4.98
C THR A 405 -3.83 -30.85 -4.97
N TYR A 406 -4.23 -30.31 -3.82
CA TYR A 406 -4.46 -28.87 -3.62
C TYR A 406 -3.19 -28.06 -3.87
N ILE A 407 -2.04 -28.45 -3.31
CA ILE A 407 -0.73 -27.81 -3.54
C ILE A 407 -0.44 -27.71 -5.04
N THR A 408 -0.57 -28.83 -5.76
CA THR A 408 -0.31 -28.87 -7.20
C THR A 408 -1.27 -27.95 -7.97
N SER A 409 -2.55 -27.96 -7.64
CA SER A 409 -3.58 -27.14 -8.27
C SER A 409 -3.32 -25.66 -8.04
N GLN A 410 -3.09 -25.26 -6.78
CA GLN A 410 -2.87 -23.85 -6.43
C GLN A 410 -1.58 -23.30 -7.03
N LEU A 411 -0.48 -24.05 -6.96
CA LEU A 411 0.78 -23.61 -7.56
C LEU A 411 0.65 -23.44 -9.08
N ASN A 412 -0.09 -24.32 -9.79
CA ASN A 412 -0.39 -24.14 -11.20
C ASN A 412 -1.16 -22.83 -11.46
N SER A 413 -2.22 -22.58 -10.69
CA SER A 413 -3.06 -21.39 -10.84
C SER A 413 -2.25 -20.10 -10.55
N PHE A 414 -1.55 -20.03 -9.43
CA PHE A 414 -0.76 -18.88 -9.04
C PHE A 414 0.36 -18.60 -10.04
N TYR A 415 1.08 -19.63 -10.48
CA TYR A 415 2.18 -19.50 -11.41
C TYR A 415 1.73 -19.03 -12.80
N ALA A 416 0.62 -19.58 -13.29
CA ALA A 416 0.03 -19.15 -14.56
C ALA A 416 -0.41 -17.67 -14.51
N ALA A 417 -1.00 -17.23 -13.41
CA ALA A 417 -1.53 -15.89 -13.22
C ALA A 417 -0.46 -14.84 -12.86
N ARG A 418 0.73 -15.24 -12.41
CA ARG A 418 1.70 -14.34 -11.74
C ARG A 418 2.02 -13.05 -12.49
N LYS A 419 2.22 -13.12 -13.81
CA LYS A 419 2.57 -11.94 -14.63
C LYS A 419 1.36 -11.05 -14.90
N THR A 420 0.22 -11.64 -15.23
CA THR A 420 -1.00 -10.91 -15.58
C THR A 420 -1.62 -10.23 -14.36
N HIS A 421 -1.55 -10.86 -13.19
CA HIS A 421 -2.15 -10.39 -11.94
C HIS A 421 -1.14 -9.73 -11.00
N ASN A 422 0.13 -9.60 -11.41
CA ASN A 422 1.22 -9.03 -10.59
C ASN A 422 1.43 -9.77 -9.25
N ILE A 423 1.26 -11.10 -9.25
CA ILE A 423 1.55 -11.93 -8.09
C ILE A 423 3.04 -12.21 -8.07
N GLN A 424 3.77 -11.66 -7.09
CA GLN A 424 5.22 -11.75 -7.04
C GLN A 424 5.75 -12.77 -6.03
N SER A 425 4.91 -13.22 -5.09
CA SER A 425 5.29 -14.27 -4.14
C SER A 425 4.07 -15.05 -3.67
N VAL A 426 4.27 -16.36 -3.45
CA VAL A 426 3.28 -17.26 -2.85
C VAL A 426 3.97 -18.09 -1.76
N MET A 427 3.48 -17.96 -0.52
CA MET A 427 4.12 -18.54 0.67
C MET A 427 3.20 -19.57 1.32
N TYR A 428 3.53 -20.84 1.17
CA TYR A 428 2.78 -21.93 1.78
C TYR A 428 2.84 -21.88 3.31
N TYR A 429 1.74 -22.08 3.99
CA TYR A 429 1.67 -22.17 5.45
C TYR A 429 1.54 -23.64 5.86
N VAL A 430 2.53 -24.30 6.43
CA VAL A 430 3.75 -23.82 7.06
C VAL A 430 4.88 -24.87 6.89
N LEU A 431 6.11 -24.52 7.14
CA LEU A 431 7.27 -25.41 6.98
C LEU A 431 7.14 -26.66 7.86
N ASP A 432 6.97 -26.48 9.15
CA ASP A 432 6.85 -27.59 10.10
C ASP A 432 5.76 -27.31 11.13
N SER A 433 4.97 -28.32 11.45
CA SER A 433 4.02 -28.28 12.55
C SER A 433 4.03 -29.62 13.31
N GLY A 434 4.09 -29.53 14.63
CA GLY A 434 4.21 -30.70 15.50
C GLY A 434 3.01 -31.66 15.52
N ASN A 435 1.90 -31.29 14.86
CA ASN A 435 0.62 -32.00 14.95
C ASN A 435 0.03 -32.40 13.59
N ASN A 436 0.81 -32.35 12.51
CA ASN A 436 0.38 -32.70 11.13
C ASN A 436 -0.78 -31.87 10.56
N THR A 437 -1.12 -30.71 11.15
CA THR A 437 -2.29 -29.94 10.70
C THR A 437 -2.01 -29.10 9.46
N PHE A 438 -0.95 -28.30 9.48
CA PHE A 438 -0.62 -27.37 8.39
C PHE A 438 0.79 -27.57 7.80
N GLY A 439 1.67 -28.26 8.51
CA GLY A 439 3.05 -28.42 8.08
C GLY A 439 3.20 -29.21 6.78
N ILE A 440 4.17 -28.81 5.96
CA ILE A 440 4.68 -29.67 4.89
C ILE A 440 5.69 -30.68 5.44
N MET A 441 6.15 -30.42 6.66
CA MET A 441 6.93 -31.32 7.51
C MET A 441 6.27 -31.45 8.89
N THR A 442 6.64 -32.48 9.62
CA THR A 442 6.28 -32.65 11.03
C THR A 442 7.48 -33.14 11.82
N ASN A 443 7.87 -32.38 12.86
CA ASN A 443 9.01 -32.72 13.74
C ASN A 443 10.26 -33.15 12.96
N GLY A 444 10.62 -32.42 11.93
CA GLY A 444 11.81 -32.67 11.10
C GLY A 444 11.63 -33.69 9.98
N THR A 445 10.44 -34.27 9.86
CA THR A 445 10.18 -35.32 8.84
C THR A 445 9.24 -34.79 7.74
N ALA A 446 9.66 -34.94 6.49
CA ALA A 446 8.84 -34.57 5.34
C ALA A 446 7.52 -35.35 5.31
N LEU A 447 6.40 -34.65 5.17
CA LEU A 447 5.08 -35.25 5.01
C LEU A 447 4.80 -35.52 3.54
N ASN A 448 4.83 -36.77 3.16
CA ASN A 448 4.47 -37.16 1.81
C ASN A 448 2.98 -37.59 1.76
N PRO A 449 2.26 -37.34 0.64
CA PRO A 449 2.77 -36.81 -0.64
C PRO A 449 2.88 -35.29 -0.76
N PRO A 450 2.43 -34.38 0.19
CA PRO A 450 2.49 -32.91 0.02
C PRO A 450 3.89 -32.39 -0.26
N TYR A 451 4.90 -32.85 0.50
CA TYR A 451 6.29 -32.43 0.32
C TYR A 451 6.78 -32.76 -1.11
N GLY A 452 6.51 -33.96 -1.58
CA GLY A 452 6.84 -34.39 -2.94
C GLY A 452 6.10 -33.60 -4.03
N ALA A 453 4.84 -33.26 -3.82
CA ALA A 453 4.05 -32.46 -4.75
C ALA A 453 4.65 -31.05 -4.88
N PHE A 454 5.00 -30.42 -3.77
CA PHE A 454 5.61 -29.08 -3.74
C PHE A 454 6.97 -29.10 -4.47
N THR A 455 7.87 -30.01 -4.11
CA THR A 455 9.21 -30.12 -4.71
C THR A 455 9.17 -30.47 -6.19
N THR A 456 8.25 -31.32 -6.62
CA THR A 456 8.05 -31.67 -8.04
C THR A 456 7.67 -30.42 -8.84
N PHE A 457 6.78 -29.60 -8.31
CA PHE A 457 6.37 -28.36 -8.98
C PHE A 457 7.53 -27.38 -9.06
N THR A 458 8.17 -27.05 -7.96
CA THR A 458 9.24 -26.04 -7.91
C THR A 458 10.46 -26.43 -8.72
N SER A 459 10.80 -27.73 -8.80
CA SER A 459 11.92 -28.22 -9.62
C SER A 459 11.68 -28.10 -11.13
N SER A 460 10.40 -28.01 -11.58
CA SER A 460 10.04 -27.92 -12.99
C SER A 460 9.65 -26.49 -13.44
N HIS A 461 9.61 -25.53 -12.53
CA HIS A 461 9.20 -24.16 -12.79
C HIS A 461 10.24 -23.17 -12.26
N ALA A 462 10.61 -22.18 -13.10
CA ALA A 462 11.56 -21.15 -12.67
C ALA A 462 10.92 -20.28 -11.56
N ASP A 463 11.71 -19.97 -10.54
CA ASP A 463 11.30 -19.13 -9.43
C ASP A 463 11.37 -17.63 -9.83
N THR A 464 10.47 -17.18 -10.75
CA THR A 464 10.45 -15.82 -11.31
C THR A 464 9.04 -15.27 -11.47
#